data_1d4406b596e98fc4cfbdd46ee4dd75a7
#
_entry.id   1d4406b596e98fc4cfbdd46ee4dd75a7
#
_cell.length_a   1.000
_cell.length_b   1.000
_cell.length_c   1.000
_cell.angle_alpha   90.00
_cell.angle_beta   90.00
_cell.angle_gamma   90.00
#
_symmetry.space_group_name_H-M   'P 1'
#
loop_
_entity.id
_entity.type
_entity.pdbx_description
1 polymer ?
#
loop_
_entity_poly.entity_id
_entity_poly.type
_entity_poly.pdbx_seq_one_letter_code
_entity_poly.pdbx_strand_id
1 'polypeptide(L)'
;HRRRTVAAVVAGRTRRPFLRLATGELVVMAGTLGLAVALSRTPPPASDAETSWIALQLGYHVPPLEGARLLTEVRPDLFLALTLAGAGLLYAAGVRRLRRSGTAWPARRALCWYGGLGVLAFVLLSGVGAYGRVMFSVHAIQFLAITVAAPLLLAAAAPITLGRTVLGLARPEGAGRWLTHPAVGFVAYALPVPLFYFTDWFVLAQWSYACHVATVALFLGVGFCYFRLVLEADPPAVPLEPGNRLRLLIAGLPVHLLLAAALMDGPVVGEGWYFQLGLMWGSPEGAAGGGRAAETLALAADQRVGAVIGGAGALMIFLVVLFLFWLRELKRESGANN
;
A
#
# COMPACT_ATOMS: atom_id res chain seq x y z
N HIS A 1 -13.54 13.21 -31.17
CA HIS A 1 -13.08 14.61 -31.08
C HIS A 1 -11.66 14.65 -30.46
N ARG A 2 -11.42 14.03 -29.32
CA ARG A 2 -10.15 14.02 -28.59
C ARG A 2 -8.93 13.60 -29.44
N ARG A 3 -9.04 12.55 -30.26
CA ARG A 3 -7.92 12.08 -31.11
C ARG A 3 -7.49 13.10 -32.17
N ARG A 4 -8.44 13.85 -32.76
CA ARG A 4 -8.13 14.90 -33.75
C ARG A 4 -7.49 16.13 -33.10
N THR A 5 -7.91 16.47 -31.89
CA THR A 5 -7.38 17.61 -31.13
C THR A 5 -5.95 17.37 -30.66
N VAL A 6 -5.63 16.15 -30.16
CA VAL A 6 -4.28 15.76 -29.76
C VAL A 6 -3.33 15.75 -30.97
N ALA A 7 -3.75 15.21 -32.10
CA ALA A 7 -2.93 15.21 -33.31
C ALA A 7 -2.62 16.64 -33.81
N ALA A 8 -3.56 17.59 -33.67
CA ALA A 8 -3.36 18.99 -34.06
C ALA A 8 -2.42 19.75 -33.10
N VAL A 9 -2.43 19.41 -31.80
CA VAL A 9 -1.51 19.96 -30.78
C VAL A 9 -0.07 19.44 -31.01
N VAL A 10 0.07 18.14 -31.26
CA VAL A 10 1.39 17.51 -31.55
C VAL A 10 1.98 18.03 -32.86
N ALA A 11 1.16 18.42 -33.84
CA ALA A 11 1.59 19.01 -35.10
C ALA A 11 1.97 20.51 -35.02
N GLY A 12 2.02 21.11 -33.82
CA GLY A 12 2.42 22.51 -33.61
C GLY A 12 1.48 23.56 -34.18
N ARG A 13 0.29 23.16 -34.61
CA ARG A 13 -0.71 24.04 -35.25
C ARG A 13 -1.70 24.60 -34.23
N THR A 14 -1.43 25.81 -33.74
CA THR A 14 -2.29 26.75 -33.00
C THR A 14 -2.57 26.46 -31.52
N ARG A 15 -2.48 27.52 -30.68
CA ARG A 15 -2.81 27.53 -29.24
C ARG A 15 -4.31 27.19 -28.96
N ARG A 16 -5.21 27.41 -29.91
CA ARG A 16 -6.66 27.22 -29.74
C ARG A 16 -7.11 25.77 -29.45
N PRO A 17 -6.57 24.71 -30.08
CA PRO A 17 -6.95 23.33 -29.75
C PRO A 17 -6.49 22.92 -28.35
N PHE A 18 -5.29 23.38 -27.93
CA PHE A 18 -4.78 23.14 -26.58
C PHE A 18 -5.67 23.80 -25.52
N LEU A 19 -6.01 25.08 -25.71
CA LEU A 19 -6.89 25.81 -24.80
C LEU A 19 -8.26 25.14 -24.68
N ARG A 20 -8.85 24.68 -25.78
CA ARG A 20 -10.14 23.95 -25.73
C ARG A 20 -10.05 22.63 -24.96
N LEU A 21 -8.96 21.88 -25.13
CA LEU A 21 -8.76 20.65 -24.37
C LEU A 21 -8.55 20.97 -22.89
N ALA A 22 -7.67 21.89 -22.56
CA ALA A 22 -7.38 22.32 -21.19
C ALA A 22 -8.63 22.90 -20.49
N THR A 23 -9.42 23.72 -21.18
CA THR A 23 -10.69 24.23 -20.65
C THR A 23 -11.69 23.09 -20.41
N GLY A 24 -11.79 22.13 -21.34
CA GLY A 24 -12.67 20.97 -21.15
C GLY A 24 -12.25 20.11 -19.96
N GLU A 25 -10.95 19.87 -19.76
CA GLU A 25 -10.43 19.14 -18.62
C GLU A 25 -10.66 19.90 -17.31
N LEU A 26 -10.42 21.22 -17.29
CA LEU A 26 -10.70 22.08 -16.12
C LEU A 26 -12.19 22.10 -15.75
N VAL A 27 -13.09 22.15 -16.73
CA VAL A 27 -14.53 22.09 -16.48
C VAL A 27 -14.94 20.75 -15.88
N VAL A 28 -14.42 19.64 -16.41
CA VAL A 28 -14.66 18.31 -15.83
C VAL A 28 -14.11 18.21 -14.43
N MET A 29 -12.88 18.67 -14.19
CA MET A 29 -12.27 18.67 -12.85
C MET A 29 -13.06 19.57 -11.86
N ALA A 30 -13.48 20.76 -12.29
CA ALA A 30 -14.29 21.63 -11.47
C ALA A 30 -15.68 21.03 -11.17
N GLY A 31 -16.28 20.37 -12.15
CA GLY A 31 -17.55 19.65 -11.98
C GLY A 31 -17.43 18.47 -11.01
N THR A 32 -16.38 17.67 -11.13
CA THR A 32 -16.13 16.54 -10.20
C THR A 32 -15.83 17.04 -8.79
N LEU A 33 -15.03 18.10 -8.65
CA LEU A 33 -14.73 18.71 -7.35
C LEU A 33 -16.00 19.33 -6.74
N GLY A 34 -16.79 20.04 -7.54
CA GLY A 34 -18.07 20.63 -7.10
C GLY A 34 -19.06 19.56 -6.64
N LEU A 35 -19.15 18.44 -7.38
CA LEU A 35 -20.00 17.31 -6.99
C LEU A 35 -19.50 16.64 -5.70
N ALA A 36 -18.19 16.44 -5.57
CA ALA A 36 -17.59 15.89 -4.35
C ALA A 36 -17.88 16.79 -3.13
N VAL A 37 -17.74 18.11 -3.27
CA VAL A 37 -18.05 19.07 -2.21
C VAL A 37 -19.56 19.06 -1.90
N ALA A 38 -20.42 19.01 -2.91
CA ALA A 38 -21.86 18.92 -2.71
C ALA A 38 -22.27 17.65 -1.96
N LEU A 39 -21.71 16.49 -2.37
CA LEU A 39 -21.95 15.20 -1.70
C LEU A 39 -21.41 15.19 -0.26
N SER A 40 -20.27 15.85 0.00
CA SER A 40 -19.72 15.93 1.36
C SER A 40 -20.56 16.79 2.32
N ARG A 41 -21.41 17.66 1.78
CA ARG A 41 -22.35 18.51 2.54
C ARG A 41 -23.78 17.97 2.59
N THR A 42 -24.06 16.90 1.86
CA THR A 42 -25.36 16.24 1.93
C THR A 42 -25.43 15.45 3.23
N PRO A 43 -26.37 15.75 4.14
CA PRO A 43 -26.51 14.95 5.34
C PRO A 43 -26.79 13.49 4.96
N PRO A 44 -26.21 12.52 5.68
CA PRO A 44 -26.53 11.12 5.44
C PRO A 44 -28.04 10.91 5.61
N PRO A 45 -28.63 9.94 4.91
CA PRO A 45 -30.03 9.60 5.11
C PRO A 45 -30.28 9.39 6.60
N ALA A 46 -31.31 10.04 7.15
CA ALA A 46 -31.69 9.85 8.54
C ALA A 46 -31.99 8.36 8.74
N SER A 47 -31.13 7.65 9.44
CA SER A 47 -31.41 6.30 9.93
C SER A 47 -31.99 6.46 11.32
N ASP A 48 -33.14 5.83 11.60
CA ASP A 48 -33.76 5.79 12.94
C ASP A 48 -32.87 5.02 13.95
N ALA A 49 -31.75 4.46 13.52
CA ALA A 49 -30.73 3.89 14.39
C ALA A 49 -29.93 5.01 15.04
N GLU A 50 -29.78 4.99 16.35
CA GLU A 50 -28.85 5.84 17.09
C GLU A 50 -27.49 5.79 16.39
N THR A 51 -27.14 6.85 15.68
CA THR A 51 -25.88 6.93 14.93
C THR A 51 -24.78 6.98 15.96
N SER A 52 -24.08 5.86 16.18
CA SER A 52 -22.97 5.85 17.13
C SER A 52 -21.97 6.92 16.69
N TRP A 53 -21.48 7.68 17.64
CA TRP A 53 -20.45 8.70 17.45
C TRP A 53 -19.29 8.20 16.59
N ILE A 54 -19.00 6.92 16.64
CA ILE A 54 -17.92 6.25 15.92
C ILE A 54 -18.27 5.95 14.47
N ALA A 55 -19.53 5.60 14.18
CA ALA A 55 -20.00 5.52 12.81
C ALA A 55 -19.84 6.87 12.11
N LEU A 56 -20.06 7.99 12.84
CA LEU A 56 -19.77 9.33 12.34
C LEU A 56 -18.28 9.54 12.09
N GLN A 57 -17.43 9.11 13.01
CA GLN A 57 -15.99 9.28 12.95
C GLN A 57 -15.35 8.44 11.82
N LEU A 58 -15.76 7.21 11.68
CA LEU A 58 -15.27 6.29 10.66
C LEU A 58 -15.96 6.51 9.30
N GLY A 59 -17.14 7.13 9.29
CA GLY A 59 -18.03 7.19 8.13
C GLY A 59 -18.76 5.89 7.83
N TYR A 60 -18.68 4.89 8.73
CA TYR A 60 -19.37 3.60 8.62
C TYR A 60 -19.52 2.93 9.99
N HIS A 61 -20.52 2.06 10.11
CA HIS A 61 -20.71 1.22 11.30
C HIS A 61 -19.82 -0.01 11.22
N VAL A 62 -19.12 -0.33 12.30
CA VAL A 62 -18.29 -1.54 12.42
C VAL A 62 -18.94 -2.48 13.43
N PRO A 63 -19.51 -3.60 13.00
CA PRO A 63 -20.05 -4.59 13.94
C PRO A 63 -18.93 -5.31 14.69
N PRO A 64 -19.20 -5.97 15.83
CA PRO A 64 -18.21 -6.76 16.56
C PRO A 64 -17.48 -7.74 15.65
N LEU A 65 -16.16 -7.94 15.85
CA LEU A 65 -15.35 -8.80 15.00
C LEU A 65 -15.73 -10.28 15.22
N GLU A 66 -16.26 -10.88 14.17
CA GLU A 66 -16.35 -12.33 14.01
C GLU A 66 -15.38 -12.73 12.90
N GLY A 67 -14.69 -13.88 13.01
CA GLY A 67 -13.60 -14.24 12.09
C GLY A 67 -13.98 -14.18 10.61
N ALA A 68 -15.20 -14.55 10.25
CA ALA A 68 -15.71 -14.46 8.88
C ALA A 68 -15.81 -13.03 8.37
N ARG A 69 -16.01 -12.04 9.24
CA ARG A 69 -16.20 -10.63 8.84
C ARG A 69 -14.96 -9.97 8.24
N LEU A 70 -13.79 -10.47 8.55
CA LEU A 70 -12.57 -10.01 7.86
C LEU A 70 -12.62 -10.27 6.34
N LEU A 71 -13.38 -11.28 5.91
CA LEU A 71 -13.56 -11.63 4.50
C LEU A 71 -14.86 -11.07 3.91
N THR A 72 -15.93 -11.02 4.70
CA THR A 72 -17.29 -10.73 4.21
C THR A 72 -17.67 -9.26 4.35
N GLU A 73 -17.05 -8.53 5.29
CA GLU A 73 -17.30 -7.10 5.44
C GLU A 73 -16.59 -6.33 4.34
N VAL A 74 -17.31 -5.96 3.29
CA VAL A 74 -16.74 -5.20 2.16
C VAL A 74 -17.04 -3.72 2.35
N ARG A 75 -16.00 -2.91 2.41
CA ARG A 75 -16.10 -1.44 2.49
C ARG A 75 -15.42 -0.84 1.26
N PRO A 76 -16.15 -0.68 0.15
CA PRO A 76 -15.57 -0.17 -1.08
C PRO A 76 -15.20 1.31 -0.92
N ASP A 77 -13.91 1.56 -0.82
CA ASP A 77 -13.35 2.89 -1.05
C ASP A 77 -13.24 3.09 -2.56
N LEU A 78 -14.08 3.97 -3.11
CA LEU A 78 -14.16 4.19 -4.55
C LEU A 78 -12.85 4.72 -5.13
N PHE A 79 -12.15 5.60 -4.41
CA PHE A 79 -10.87 6.15 -4.86
C PHE A 79 -9.81 5.05 -4.96
N LEU A 80 -9.66 4.24 -3.92
CA LEU A 80 -8.72 3.13 -3.90
C LEU A 80 -9.10 2.05 -4.91
N ALA A 81 -10.38 1.70 -5.02
CA ALA A 81 -10.86 0.71 -6.00
C ALA A 81 -10.58 1.15 -7.44
N LEU A 82 -10.88 2.40 -7.80
CA LEU A 82 -10.58 2.95 -9.13
C LEU A 82 -9.08 3.04 -9.40
N THR A 83 -8.28 3.37 -8.38
CA THR A 83 -6.81 3.41 -8.49
C THR A 83 -6.25 2.03 -8.80
N LEU A 84 -6.68 1.00 -8.06
CA LEU A 84 -6.25 -0.39 -8.27
C LEU A 84 -6.73 -0.92 -9.63
N ALA A 85 -7.99 -0.67 -9.99
CA ALA A 85 -8.53 -1.04 -11.30
C ALA A 85 -7.78 -0.35 -12.45
N GLY A 86 -7.51 0.95 -12.31
CA GLY A 86 -6.72 1.73 -13.26
C GLY A 86 -5.31 1.18 -13.44
N ALA A 87 -4.62 0.85 -12.33
CA ALA A 87 -3.30 0.22 -12.37
C ALA A 87 -3.33 -1.14 -13.07
N GLY A 88 -4.36 -1.97 -12.82
CA GLY A 88 -4.56 -3.24 -13.49
C GLY A 88 -4.80 -3.08 -14.99
N LEU A 89 -5.67 -2.15 -15.38
CA LEU A 89 -5.97 -1.87 -16.79
C LEU A 89 -4.78 -1.30 -17.56
N LEU A 90 -4.00 -0.40 -16.94
CA LEU A 90 -2.79 0.17 -17.55
C LEU A 90 -1.74 -0.92 -17.80
N TYR A 91 -1.52 -1.79 -16.82
CA TYR A 91 -0.60 -2.92 -16.99
C TYR A 91 -1.06 -3.88 -18.09
N ALA A 92 -2.35 -4.24 -18.12
CA ALA A 92 -2.93 -5.08 -19.17
C ALA A 92 -2.79 -4.44 -20.56
N ALA A 93 -3.03 -3.14 -20.67
CA ALA A 93 -2.86 -2.40 -21.93
C ALA A 93 -1.40 -2.40 -22.39
N GLY A 94 -0.45 -2.22 -21.46
CA GLY A 94 0.98 -2.33 -21.73
C GLY A 94 1.37 -3.70 -22.27
N VAL A 95 0.97 -4.77 -21.56
CA VAL A 95 1.23 -6.16 -21.99
C VAL A 95 0.60 -6.47 -23.36
N ARG A 96 -0.64 -6.04 -23.59
CA ARG A 96 -1.32 -6.21 -24.89
C ARG A 96 -0.58 -5.49 -26.01
N ARG A 97 -0.13 -4.25 -25.77
CA ARG A 97 0.63 -3.48 -26.77
C ARG A 97 1.94 -4.18 -27.10
N LEU A 98 2.66 -4.69 -26.09
CA LEU A 98 3.93 -5.38 -26.26
C LEU A 98 3.75 -6.69 -27.06
N ARG A 99 2.72 -7.48 -26.74
CA ARG A 99 2.39 -8.70 -27.47
C ARG A 99 2.05 -8.43 -28.94
N ARG A 100 1.34 -7.32 -29.25
CA ARG A 100 1.03 -6.90 -30.61
C ARG A 100 2.26 -6.49 -31.42
N SER A 101 3.34 -6.05 -30.75
CA SER A 101 4.64 -5.77 -31.41
C SER A 101 5.54 -7.02 -31.51
N GLY A 102 5.01 -8.22 -31.26
CA GLY A 102 5.75 -9.48 -31.36
C GLY A 102 6.65 -9.77 -30.14
N THR A 103 6.65 -8.93 -29.10
CA THR A 103 7.50 -9.11 -27.93
C THR A 103 6.76 -9.90 -26.87
N ALA A 104 7.34 -11.05 -26.45
CA ALA A 104 6.78 -11.87 -25.38
C ALA A 104 6.95 -11.19 -24.01
N TRP A 105 5.87 -11.22 -23.19
CA TRP A 105 5.93 -10.82 -21.80
C TRP A 105 5.66 -12.02 -20.89
N PRO A 106 6.55 -12.35 -19.93
CA PRO A 106 6.40 -13.53 -19.09
C PRO A 106 5.11 -13.50 -18.26
N ALA A 107 4.32 -14.56 -18.31
CA ALA A 107 3.05 -14.68 -17.58
C ALA A 107 3.23 -14.53 -16.06
N ARG A 108 4.35 -15.03 -15.50
CA ARG A 108 4.70 -14.90 -14.08
C ARG A 108 4.72 -13.43 -13.61
N ARG A 109 5.17 -12.50 -14.48
CA ARG A 109 5.19 -11.06 -14.15
C ARG A 109 3.77 -10.49 -14.05
N ALA A 110 2.89 -10.93 -14.94
CA ALA A 110 1.48 -10.55 -14.86
C ALA A 110 0.81 -11.13 -13.62
N LEU A 111 1.09 -12.41 -13.27
CA LEU A 111 0.61 -13.02 -12.03
C LEU A 111 1.09 -12.25 -10.79
N CYS A 112 2.36 -11.85 -10.75
CA CYS A 112 2.89 -11.03 -9.65
C CYS A 112 2.18 -9.67 -9.57
N TRP A 113 1.92 -9.00 -10.72
CA TRP A 113 1.22 -7.72 -10.75
C TRP A 113 -0.19 -7.84 -10.17
N TYR A 114 -1.00 -8.76 -10.71
CA TYR A 114 -2.37 -8.94 -10.24
C TYR A 114 -2.44 -9.55 -8.85
N GLY A 115 -1.47 -10.38 -8.45
CA GLY A 115 -1.32 -10.84 -7.08
C GLY A 115 -1.08 -9.69 -6.10
N GLY A 116 -0.18 -8.77 -6.45
CA GLY A 116 0.07 -7.55 -5.64
C GLY A 116 -1.15 -6.64 -5.54
N LEU A 117 -1.86 -6.42 -6.66
CA LEU A 117 -3.11 -5.67 -6.66
C LEU A 117 -4.21 -6.40 -5.87
N GLY A 118 -4.26 -7.74 -5.95
CA GLY A 118 -5.20 -8.57 -5.17
C GLY A 118 -4.95 -8.47 -3.66
N VAL A 119 -3.68 -8.49 -3.23
CA VAL A 119 -3.31 -8.25 -1.82
C VAL A 119 -3.76 -6.86 -1.39
N LEU A 120 -3.49 -5.81 -2.18
CA LEU A 120 -3.93 -4.46 -1.86
C LEU A 120 -5.46 -4.33 -1.83
N ALA A 121 -6.16 -4.91 -2.79
CA ALA A 121 -7.62 -4.91 -2.81
C ALA A 121 -8.19 -5.59 -1.56
N PHE A 122 -7.61 -6.73 -1.17
CA PHE A 122 -8.02 -7.45 0.02
C PHE A 122 -7.82 -6.61 1.29
N VAL A 123 -6.62 -6.06 1.51
CA VAL A 123 -6.34 -5.35 2.78
C VAL A 123 -6.90 -3.92 2.83
N LEU A 124 -7.30 -3.35 1.70
CA LEU A 124 -7.84 -1.98 1.66
C LEU A 124 -9.36 -1.94 1.50
N LEU A 125 -9.98 -2.94 0.85
CA LEU A 125 -11.39 -2.90 0.47
C LEU A 125 -12.25 -3.95 1.18
N SER A 126 -11.65 -4.92 1.91
CA SER A 126 -12.36 -5.91 2.70
C SER A 126 -12.48 -5.54 4.18
N GLY A 127 -12.93 -6.46 4.99
CA GLY A 127 -12.96 -6.33 6.45
C GLY A 127 -11.59 -5.98 7.06
N VAL A 128 -10.48 -6.41 6.46
CA VAL A 128 -9.15 -5.99 6.92
C VAL A 128 -9.00 -4.47 6.84
N GLY A 129 -9.47 -3.84 5.77
CA GLY A 129 -9.50 -2.38 5.64
C GLY A 129 -10.41 -1.70 6.66
N ALA A 130 -11.59 -2.29 6.92
CA ALA A 130 -12.56 -1.76 7.87
C ALA A 130 -12.07 -1.87 9.33
N TYR A 131 -11.61 -3.05 9.72
CA TYR A 131 -11.18 -3.34 11.10
C TYR A 131 -9.76 -2.85 11.40
N GLY A 132 -8.91 -2.65 10.38
CA GLY A 132 -7.56 -2.12 10.57
C GLY A 132 -7.50 -0.71 11.17
N ARG A 133 -8.61 0.06 11.10
CA ARG A 133 -8.74 1.35 11.81
C ARG A 133 -9.27 1.21 13.25
N VAL A 134 -9.79 0.04 13.61
CA VAL A 134 -10.47 -0.21 14.88
C VAL A 134 -9.66 -1.12 15.80
N MET A 135 -8.87 -2.04 15.21
CA MET A 135 -8.04 -3.01 15.93
C MET A 135 -6.60 -2.94 15.46
N PHE A 136 -5.67 -2.84 16.41
CA PHE A 136 -4.24 -2.77 16.07
C PHE A 136 -3.72 -4.09 15.47
N SER A 137 -4.20 -5.23 15.94
CA SER A 137 -3.87 -6.55 15.38
C SER A 137 -4.23 -6.68 13.90
N VAL A 138 -5.39 -6.17 13.50
CA VAL A 138 -5.81 -6.15 12.08
C VAL A 138 -5.04 -5.09 11.30
N HIS A 139 -4.73 -3.92 11.91
CA HIS A 139 -3.83 -2.92 11.33
C HIS A 139 -2.46 -3.52 11.01
N ALA A 140 -1.92 -4.38 11.88
CA ALA A 140 -0.62 -5.03 11.63
C ALA A 140 -0.64 -5.94 10.38
N ILE A 141 -1.75 -6.65 10.11
CA ILE A 141 -1.96 -7.42 8.86
C ILE A 141 -1.93 -6.47 7.66
N GLN A 142 -2.69 -5.38 7.73
CA GLN A 142 -2.78 -4.38 6.67
C GLN A 142 -1.41 -3.73 6.42
N PHE A 143 -0.73 -3.32 7.47
CA PHE A 143 0.59 -2.69 7.39
C PHE A 143 1.63 -3.61 6.74
N LEU A 144 1.71 -4.88 7.17
CA LEU A 144 2.62 -5.87 6.60
C LEU A 144 2.33 -6.11 5.10
N ALA A 145 1.06 -6.17 4.74
CA ALA A 145 0.66 -6.34 3.33
C ALA A 145 1.09 -5.14 2.47
N ILE A 146 0.93 -3.90 2.97
CA ILE A 146 1.26 -2.67 2.24
C ILE A 146 2.77 -2.43 2.19
N THR A 147 3.52 -2.78 3.25
CA THR A 147 4.96 -2.49 3.32
C THR A 147 5.83 -3.60 2.74
N VAL A 148 5.36 -4.85 2.75
CA VAL A 148 6.16 -6.02 2.36
C VAL A 148 5.51 -6.83 1.24
N ALA A 149 4.32 -7.41 1.47
CA ALA A 149 3.78 -8.42 0.56
C ALA A 149 3.40 -7.85 -0.82
N ALA A 150 2.63 -6.76 -0.86
CA ALA A 150 2.24 -6.14 -2.12
C ALA A 150 3.42 -5.51 -2.86
N PRO A 151 4.31 -4.71 -2.22
CA PRO A 151 5.50 -4.16 -2.87
C PRO A 151 6.41 -5.23 -3.46
N LEU A 152 6.61 -6.35 -2.76
CA LEU A 152 7.41 -7.48 -3.23
C LEU A 152 6.86 -8.04 -4.55
N LEU A 153 5.53 -8.31 -4.60
CA LEU A 153 4.87 -8.82 -5.80
C LEU A 153 4.88 -7.80 -6.94
N LEU A 154 4.58 -6.54 -6.64
CA LEU A 154 4.58 -5.47 -7.64
C LEU A 154 5.98 -5.22 -8.22
N ALA A 155 7.04 -5.29 -7.39
CA ALA A 155 8.43 -5.19 -7.85
C ALA A 155 8.83 -6.39 -8.73
N ALA A 156 8.39 -7.61 -8.38
CA ALA A 156 8.63 -8.82 -9.19
C ALA A 156 7.93 -8.77 -10.56
N ALA A 157 6.87 -7.98 -10.70
CA ALA A 157 6.14 -7.79 -11.96
C ALA A 157 6.89 -6.95 -13.00
N ALA A 158 7.94 -6.23 -12.61
CA ALA A 158 8.75 -5.36 -13.46
C ALA A 158 7.94 -4.29 -14.25
N PRO A 159 7.08 -3.49 -13.59
CA PRO A 159 6.21 -2.53 -14.26
C PRO A 159 6.98 -1.39 -14.94
N ILE A 160 8.14 -0.98 -14.40
CA ILE A 160 8.97 0.07 -14.98
C ILE A 160 9.55 -0.41 -16.32
N THR A 161 10.05 -1.66 -16.38
CA THR A 161 10.54 -2.26 -17.62
C THR A 161 9.43 -2.34 -18.66
N LEU A 162 8.22 -2.77 -18.27
CA LEU A 162 7.07 -2.80 -19.16
C LEU A 162 6.76 -1.41 -19.73
N GLY A 163 6.63 -0.41 -18.85
CA GLY A 163 6.31 0.97 -19.24
C GLY A 163 7.35 1.55 -20.20
N ARG A 164 8.63 1.37 -19.91
CA ARG A 164 9.74 1.86 -20.74
C ARG A 164 9.75 1.21 -22.12
N THR A 165 9.57 -0.12 -22.17
CA THR A 165 9.54 -0.85 -23.45
C THR A 165 8.36 -0.41 -24.29
N VAL A 166 7.17 -0.24 -23.68
CA VAL A 166 5.96 0.22 -24.37
C VAL A 166 6.07 1.65 -24.90
N LEU A 167 6.77 2.53 -24.15
CA LEU A 167 6.91 3.95 -24.50
C LEU A 167 8.17 4.23 -25.33
N GLY A 168 9.05 3.24 -25.54
CA GLY A 168 10.31 3.42 -26.26
C GLY A 168 11.30 4.32 -25.49
N LEU A 169 11.24 4.36 -24.15
CA LEU A 169 12.10 5.24 -23.35
C LEU A 169 13.45 4.57 -23.07
N ALA A 170 14.54 5.33 -23.34
CA ALA A 170 15.88 4.92 -22.97
C ALA A 170 16.05 4.81 -21.44
N ARG A 171 17.04 4.05 -20.99
CA ARG A 171 17.42 4.04 -19.58
C ARG A 171 18.00 5.40 -19.21
N PRO A 172 17.59 6.03 -18.09
CA PRO A 172 18.17 7.30 -17.68
C PRO A 172 19.65 7.09 -17.33
N GLU A 173 20.52 7.71 -18.07
CA GLU A 173 21.95 7.76 -17.77
C GLU A 173 22.16 8.80 -16.65
N GLY A 174 22.67 8.36 -15.51
CA GLY A 174 23.12 9.24 -14.42
C GLY A 174 22.05 9.85 -13.53
N ALA A 175 20.90 10.24 -14.04
CA ALA A 175 19.83 10.80 -13.21
C ALA A 175 19.27 9.75 -12.23
N GLY A 176 19.36 10.03 -10.94
CA GLY A 176 18.81 9.17 -9.90
C GLY A 176 19.73 8.03 -9.42
N ARG A 177 21.04 8.09 -9.68
CA ARG A 177 22.02 7.11 -9.13
C ARG A 177 21.94 7.00 -7.61
N TRP A 178 21.66 8.08 -6.92
CA TRP A 178 21.48 8.09 -5.47
C TRP A 178 20.24 7.30 -5.03
N LEU A 179 19.14 7.29 -5.82
CA LEU A 179 17.94 6.49 -5.56
C LEU A 179 18.16 4.98 -5.72
N THR A 180 19.21 4.59 -6.44
CA THR A 180 19.58 3.18 -6.63
C THR A 180 20.71 2.75 -5.68
N HIS A 181 21.17 3.66 -4.80
CA HIS A 181 22.18 3.33 -3.80
C HIS A 181 21.54 2.46 -2.70
N PRO A 182 22.14 1.30 -2.33
CA PRO A 182 21.54 0.37 -1.36
C PRO A 182 21.22 1.01 -0.03
N ALA A 183 22.14 1.85 0.50
CA ALA A 183 21.93 2.51 1.78
C ALA A 183 20.75 3.51 1.74
N VAL A 184 20.60 4.25 0.63
CA VAL A 184 19.46 5.17 0.46
C VAL A 184 18.16 4.39 0.36
N GLY A 185 18.14 3.29 -0.41
CA GLY A 185 16.97 2.40 -0.50
C GLY A 185 16.60 1.78 0.85
N PHE A 186 17.59 1.37 1.64
CA PHE A 186 17.37 0.85 2.97
C PHE A 186 16.84 1.92 3.94
N VAL A 187 17.48 3.10 4.01
CA VAL A 187 17.04 4.19 4.90
C VAL A 187 15.64 4.67 4.53
N ALA A 188 15.35 4.83 3.24
CA ALA A 188 14.01 5.22 2.77
C ALA A 188 12.93 4.19 3.15
N TYR A 189 13.28 2.90 3.20
CA TYR A 189 12.39 1.83 3.64
C TYR A 189 12.24 1.76 5.15
N ALA A 190 13.35 1.86 5.88
CA ALA A 190 13.41 1.61 7.33
C ALA A 190 12.93 2.80 8.17
N LEU A 191 13.33 4.03 7.78
CA LEU A 191 13.11 5.23 8.60
C LEU A 191 11.62 5.60 8.76
N PRO A 192 10.74 5.51 7.76
CA PRO A 192 9.33 5.85 7.92
C PRO A 192 8.60 4.95 8.94
N VAL A 193 9.07 3.72 9.16
CA VAL A 193 8.42 2.76 10.06
C VAL A 193 8.38 3.24 11.50
N PRO A 194 9.51 3.52 12.19
CA PRO A 194 9.47 4.06 13.54
C PRO A 194 8.84 5.45 13.60
N LEU A 195 9.05 6.29 12.59
CA LEU A 195 8.40 7.61 12.56
C LEU A 195 6.88 7.50 12.53
N PHE A 196 6.33 6.56 11.78
CA PHE A 196 4.89 6.36 11.73
C PHE A 196 4.31 5.93 13.08
N TYR A 197 4.92 4.97 13.77
CA TYR A 197 4.36 4.40 14.98
C TYR A 197 4.67 5.21 16.24
N PHE A 198 5.78 5.94 16.28
CA PHE A 198 6.25 6.63 17.51
C PHE A 198 6.18 8.16 17.44
N THR A 199 5.41 8.69 16.47
CA THR A 199 5.04 10.11 16.40
C THR A 199 3.52 10.25 16.21
N ASP A 200 3.03 11.48 16.21
CA ASP A 200 1.61 11.77 15.96
C ASP A 200 1.13 11.39 14.55
N TRP A 201 2.05 10.95 13.67
CA TRP A 201 1.68 10.57 12.32
C TRP A 201 0.70 9.40 12.27
N PHE A 202 0.84 8.38 13.14
CA PHE A 202 -0.13 7.29 13.23
C PHE A 202 -1.53 7.82 13.49
N VAL A 203 -1.68 8.66 14.53
CA VAL A 203 -2.96 9.26 14.93
C VAL A 203 -3.52 10.14 13.80
N LEU A 204 -2.68 10.98 13.19
CA LEU A 204 -3.09 11.83 12.07
C LEU A 204 -3.60 11.02 10.87
N ALA A 205 -2.99 9.87 10.58
CA ALA A 205 -3.44 8.98 9.51
C ALA A 205 -4.79 8.31 9.84
N GLN A 206 -5.14 8.16 11.12
CA GLN A 206 -6.47 7.69 11.51
C GLN A 206 -7.55 8.79 11.37
N TRP A 207 -7.21 10.03 11.70
CA TRP A 207 -8.14 11.16 11.62
C TRP A 207 -8.36 11.71 10.22
N SER A 208 -7.32 11.70 9.39
CA SER A 208 -7.34 12.31 8.06
C SER A 208 -7.30 11.27 6.97
N TYR A 209 -8.35 11.17 6.16
CA TYR A 209 -8.37 10.29 4.98
C TYR A 209 -7.21 10.59 4.00
N ALA A 210 -6.94 11.88 3.75
CA ALA A 210 -5.84 12.27 2.88
C ALA A 210 -4.48 11.82 3.42
N CYS A 211 -4.26 11.94 4.74
CA CYS A 211 -3.05 11.46 5.41
C CYS A 211 -2.98 9.92 5.35
N HIS A 212 -4.10 9.22 5.56
CA HIS A 212 -4.17 7.76 5.42
C HIS A 212 -3.74 7.31 4.01
N VAL A 213 -4.33 7.86 2.96
CA VAL A 213 -3.99 7.53 1.57
C VAL A 213 -2.54 7.87 1.25
N ALA A 214 -2.06 9.03 1.70
CA ALA A 214 -0.66 9.41 1.53
C ALA A 214 0.31 8.44 2.25
N THR A 215 -0.06 7.98 3.44
CA THR A 215 0.69 6.99 4.20
C THR A 215 0.75 5.64 3.48
N VAL A 216 -0.39 5.15 2.98
CA VAL A 216 -0.47 3.93 2.16
C VAL A 216 0.41 4.06 0.92
N ALA A 217 0.31 5.17 0.19
CA ALA A 217 1.10 5.42 -1.01
C ALA A 217 2.61 5.49 -0.70
N LEU A 218 2.99 6.13 0.40
CA LEU A 218 4.38 6.22 0.82
C LEU A 218 4.95 4.84 1.15
N PHE A 219 4.31 4.06 2.04
CA PHE A 219 4.80 2.74 2.42
C PHE A 219 4.83 1.76 1.25
N LEU A 220 3.82 1.78 0.39
CA LEU A 220 3.81 1.01 -0.85
C LEU A 220 4.97 1.42 -1.78
N GLY A 221 5.21 2.72 -1.93
CA GLY A 221 6.25 3.28 -2.79
C GLY A 221 7.67 2.96 -2.29
N VAL A 222 7.95 3.18 -0.99
CA VAL A 222 9.27 2.87 -0.42
C VAL A 222 9.53 1.37 -0.39
N GLY A 223 8.51 0.56 -0.09
CA GLY A 223 8.58 -0.90 -0.16
C GLY A 223 8.85 -1.38 -1.60
N PHE A 224 8.15 -0.83 -2.60
CA PHE A 224 8.38 -1.12 -4.00
C PHE A 224 9.81 -0.77 -4.43
N CYS A 225 10.31 0.41 -4.09
CA CYS A 225 11.68 0.82 -4.39
C CYS A 225 12.71 -0.11 -3.74
N TYR A 226 12.48 -0.49 -2.49
CA TYR A 226 13.33 -1.43 -1.76
C TYR A 226 13.38 -2.81 -2.40
N PHE A 227 12.21 -3.45 -2.62
CA PHE A 227 12.16 -4.79 -3.22
C PHE A 227 12.58 -4.80 -4.69
N ARG A 228 12.43 -3.69 -5.41
CA ARG A 228 12.99 -3.53 -6.75
C ARG A 228 14.52 -3.68 -6.74
N LEU A 229 15.21 -3.10 -5.76
CA LEU A 229 16.67 -3.26 -5.60
C LEU A 229 17.05 -4.70 -5.22
N VAL A 230 16.29 -5.32 -4.32
CA VAL A 230 16.52 -6.70 -3.89
C VAL A 230 16.33 -7.71 -5.02
N LEU A 231 15.18 -7.62 -5.74
CA LEU A 231 14.80 -8.60 -6.77
C LEU A 231 15.46 -8.38 -8.12
N GLU A 232 15.86 -7.15 -8.43
CA GLU A 232 16.40 -6.73 -9.74
C GLU A 232 15.51 -7.12 -10.94
N ALA A 233 14.21 -7.29 -10.71
CA ALA A 233 13.25 -7.59 -11.77
C ALA A 233 13.06 -6.41 -12.73
N ASP A 234 13.13 -5.18 -12.18
CA ASP A 234 13.26 -3.90 -12.87
C ASP A 234 14.68 -3.37 -12.64
N PRO A 235 15.66 -3.71 -13.49
CA PRO A 235 17.06 -3.40 -13.21
C PRO A 235 17.27 -1.88 -13.04
N PRO A 236 17.97 -1.47 -11.96
CA PRO A 236 18.37 -0.09 -11.76
C PRO A 236 19.36 0.35 -12.85
N ALA A 237 19.67 1.66 -12.91
CA ALA A 237 20.65 2.18 -13.84
C ALA A 237 22.05 1.55 -13.62
N VAL A 238 22.39 1.28 -12.35
CA VAL A 238 23.57 0.54 -11.93
C VAL A 238 23.10 -0.75 -11.24
N PRO A 239 23.35 -1.94 -11.82
CA PRO A 239 23.02 -3.21 -11.20
C PRO A 239 23.75 -3.38 -9.85
N LEU A 240 23.08 -3.97 -8.88
CA LEU A 240 23.68 -4.33 -7.61
C LEU A 240 24.32 -5.72 -7.70
N GLU A 241 25.49 -5.86 -7.12
CA GLU A 241 26.12 -7.18 -6.93
C GLU A 241 25.20 -8.10 -6.10
N PRO A 242 25.19 -9.41 -6.36
CA PRO A 242 24.35 -10.37 -5.62
C PRO A 242 24.55 -10.31 -4.11
N GLY A 243 25.80 -10.14 -3.65
CA GLY A 243 26.12 -9.99 -2.22
C GLY A 243 25.48 -8.74 -1.59
N ASN A 244 25.44 -7.62 -2.29
CA ASN A 244 24.80 -6.39 -1.80
C ASN A 244 23.26 -6.53 -1.77
N ARG A 245 22.68 -7.27 -2.72
CA ARG A 245 21.24 -7.57 -2.73
C ARG A 245 20.85 -8.47 -1.55
N LEU A 246 21.67 -9.48 -1.26
CA LEU A 246 21.49 -10.36 -0.11
C LEU A 246 21.61 -9.58 1.21
N ARG A 247 22.64 -8.72 1.35
CA ARG A 247 22.79 -7.85 2.52
C ARG A 247 21.58 -6.94 2.71
N LEU A 248 21.09 -6.35 1.61
CA LEU A 248 19.89 -5.50 1.64
C LEU A 248 18.68 -6.31 2.11
N LEU A 249 18.45 -7.51 1.56
CA LEU A 249 17.36 -8.39 1.97
C LEU A 249 17.44 -8.73 3.48
N ILE A 250 18.62 -9.13 3.96
CA ILE A 250 18.81 -9.46 5.38
C ILE A 250 18.59 -8.23 6.26
N ALA A 251 19.06 -7.05 5.85
CA ALA A 251 18.91 -5.80 6.62
C ALA A 251 17.44 -5.35 6.79
N GLY A 252 16.55 -5.72 5.87
CA GLY A 252 15.15 -5.35 5.96
C GLY A 252 14.37 -6.05 7.06
N LEU A 253 14.74 -7.28 7.40
CA LEU A 253 14.05 -8.07 8.42
C LEU A 253 14.13 -7.45 9.83
N PRO A 254 15.30 -7.00 10.34
CA PRO A 254 15.40 -6.33 11.62
C PRO A 254 14.47 -5.14 11.81
N VAL A 255 14.12 -4.41 10.73
CA VAL A 255 13.19 -3.27 10.81
C VAL A 255 11.85 -3.70 11.40
N HIS A 256 11.30 -4.82 10.93
CA HIS A 256 10.02 -5.35 11.41
C HIS A 256 10.13 -6.06 12.76
N LEU A 257 11.24 -6.76 13.00
CA LEU A 257 11.45 -7.45 14.28
C LEU A 257 11.69 -6.45 15.43
N LEU A 258 12.45 -5.38 15.19
CA LEU A 258 12.66 -4.31 16.17
C LEU A 258 11.37 -3.53 16.43
N LEU A 259 10.56 -3.26 15.38
CA LEU A 259 9.24 -2.70 15.56
C LEU A 259 8.36 -3.61 16.43
N ALA A 260 8.31 -4.91 16.11
CA ALA A 260 7.52 -5.88 16.88
C ALA A 260 7.98 -5.92 18.35
N ALA A 261 9.28 -5.96 18.60
CA ALA A 261 9.83 -5.93 19.96
C ALA A 261 9.45 -4.63 20.70
N ALA A 262 9.55 -3.48 20.04
CA ALA A 262 9.18 -2.19 20.62
C ALA A 262 7.67 -2.08 20.93
N LEU A 263 6.82 -2.73 20.14
CA LEU A 263 5.37 -2.75 20.34
C LEU A 263 4.92 -3.75 21.40
N MET A 264 5.72 -4.78 21.71
CA MET A 264 5.37 -5.80 22.73
C MET A 264 5.24 -5.22 24.12
N ASP A 265 6.19 -4.35 24.50
CA ASP A 265 6.29 -3.79 25.87
C ASP A 265 6.24 -2.26 25.88
N GLY A 266 6.08 -1.65 24.70
CA GLY A 266 5.98 -0.20 24.56
C GLY A 266 4.61 0.37 24.94
N PRO A 267 4.47 1.69 24.96
CA PRO A 267 3.18 2.35 25.17
C PRO A 267 2.20 1.98 24.06
N VAL A 268 0.90 2.06 24.36
CA VAL A 268 -0.15 1.82 23.37
C VAL A 268 -0.10 2.88 22.29
N VAL A 269 0.19 2.45 21.07
CA VAL A 269 0.24 3.32 19.90
C VAL A 269 -1.17 3.79 19.55
N GLY A 270 -1.36 5.11 19.43
CA GLY A 270 -2.66 5.68 19.12
C GLY A 270 -3.72 5.46 20.21
N GLU A 271 -3.29 5.36 21.49
CA GLU A 271 -4.20 5.15 22.63
C GLU A 271 -5.42 6.09 22.57
N GLY A 272 -5.19 7.38 22.31
CA GLY A 272 -6.26 8.36 22.23
C GLY A 272 -7.28 8.09 21.12
N TRP A 273 -6.84 7.55 19.98
CA TRP A 273 -7.72 7.11 18.89
C TRP A 273 -8.54 5.89 19.31
N TYR A 274 -7.86 4.84 19.72
CA TYR A 274 -8.51 3.57 20.10
C TYR A 274 -9.39 3.72 21.35
N PHE A 275 -9.03 4.57 22.30
CA PHE A 275 -9.86 4.88 23.44
C PHE A 275 -11.20 5.50 23.05
N GLN A 276 -11.21 6.43 22.09
CA GLN A 276 -12.45 7.00 21.57
C GLN A 276 -13.28 5.97 20.81
N LEU A 277 -12.64 4.98 20.20
CA LEU A 277 -13.31 3.87 19.52
C LEU A 277 -13.70 2.75 20.48
N GLY A 278 -12.98 2.52 21.56
CA GLY A 278 -13.17 1.46 22.54
C GLY A 278 -14.49 1.55 23.28
N LEU A 279 -15.04 2.76 23.40
CA LEU A 279 -16.43 2.97 23.82
C LEU A 279 -17.45 2.25 22.93
N MET A 280 -17.03 1.71 21.76
CA MET A 280 -17.87 0.95 20.82
C MET A 280 -17.91 -0.54 21.03
N TRP A 281 -16.77 -1.12 21.47
CA TRP A 281 -16.53 -2.56 21.29
C TRP A 281 -16.77 -3.38 22.54
N GLY A 282 -17.39 -2.84 23.50
CA GLY A 282 -17.86 -3.63 24.59
C GLY A 282 -17.22 -3.36 25.90
N SER A 283 -17.55 -2.22 26.36
CA SER A 283 -18.12 -2.36 27.70
C SER A 283 -19.42 -3.14 27.54
N PRO A 284 -19.50 -4.44 27.81
CA PRO A 284 -20.77 -5.01 28.22
C PRO A 284 -21.32 -4.05 29.27
N GLU A 285 -22.62 -3.83 29.30
CA GLU A 285 -23.25 -2.95 30.31
C GLU A 285 -22.86 -3.28 31.75
N GLY A 286 -22.02 -4.28 32.00
CA GLY A 286 -21.41 -4.70 33.23
C GLY A 286 -19.97 -4.32 33.49
N ALA A 287 -19.21 -3.76 32.52
CA ALA A 287 -17.83 -3.30 32.75
C ALA A 287 -17.76 -1.87 33.30
N ALA A 288 -18.87 -1.29 33.76
CA ALA A 288 -18.92 -0.03 34.48
C ALA A 288 -18.02 0.03 35.75
N GLY A 289 -17.32 -1.05 36.09
CA GLY A 289 -16.36 -1.12 37.18
C GLY A 289 -14.88 -1.15 36.81
N GLY A 290 -14.53 -1.37 35.51
CA GLY A 290 -13.13 -1.55 35.10
C GLY A 290 -12.37 -0.25 34.80
N GLY A 291 -13.06 0.78 34.47
CA GLY A 291 -12.48 2.09 34.17
C GLY A 291 -11.41 2.08 33.06
N ARG A 292 -10.75 3.22 32.88
CA ARG A 292 -9.71 3.46 31.83
C ARG A 292 -8.56 2.45 31.85
N ALA A 293 -8.22 1.94 33.03
CA ALA A 293 -7.13 0.96 33.17
C ALA A 293 -7.44 -0.38 32.49
N ALA A 294 -8.69 -0.89 32.57
CA ALA A 294 -9.08 -2.13 31.92
C ALA A 294 -9.08 -1.97 30.39
N GLU A 295 -9.51 -0.83 29.87
CA GLU A 295 -9.48 -0.53 28.44
C GLU A 295 -8.05 -0.44 27.92
N THR A 296 -7.15 0.26 28.61
CA THR A 296 -5.72 0.32 28.25
C THR A 296 -5.09 -1.06 28.23
N LEU A 297 -5.42 -1.94 29.18
CA LEU A 297 -4.94 -3.33 29.19
C LEU A 297 -5.46 -4.13 27.98
N ALA A 298 -6.71 -3.95 27.58
CA ALA A 298 -7.26 -4.60 26.39
C ALA A 298 -6.58 -4.10 25.10
N LEU A 299 -6.37 -2.80 24.98
CA LEU A 299 -5.64 -2.21 23.84
C LEU A 299 -4.18 -2.70 23.78
N ALA A 300 -3.50 -2.77 24.92
CA ALA A 300 -2.14 -3.30 25.00
C ALA A 300 -2.08 -4.79 24.61
N ALA A 301 -3.10 -5.58 24.98
CA ALA A 301 -3.21 -6.98 24.57
C ALA A 301 -3.39 -7.12 23.06
N ASP A 302 -4.26 -6.33 22.44
CA ASP A 302 -4.45 -6.31 20.98
C ASP A 302 -3.18 -5.82 20.24
N GLN A 303 -2.48 -4.82 20.79
CA GLN A 303 -1.21 -4.37 20.25
C GLN A 303 -0.14 -5.47 20.27
N ARG A 304 -0.05 -6.25 21.34
CA ARG A 304 0.88 -7.40 21.43
C ARG A 304 0.56 -8.45 20.37
N VAL A 305 -0.72 -8.75 20.16
CA VAL A 305 -1.14 -9.64 19.06
C VAL A 305 -0.70 -9.07 17.72
N GLY A 306 -0.90 -7.79 17.47
CA GLY A 306 -0.43 -7.09 16.27
C GLY A 306 1.09 -7.16 16.10
N ALA A 307 1.86 -6.99 17.18
CA ALA A 307 3.32 -7.11 17.18
C ALA A 307 3.77 -8.52 16.75
N VAL A 308 3.13 -9.57 17.29
CA VAL A 308 3.41 -10.96 16.90
C VAL A 308 3.07 -11.19 15.42
N ILE A 309 1.90 -10.74 14.97
CA ILE A 309 1.48 -10.87 13.56
C ILE A 309 2.48 -10.16 12.62
N GLY A 310 2.84 -8.91 12.93
CA GLY A 310 3.77 -8.12 12.13
C GLY A 310 5.16 -8.73 12.09
N GLY A 311 5.71 -9.11 13.24
CA GLY A 311 7.05 -9.70 13.35
C GLY A 311 7.15 -11.09 12.73
N ALA A 312 6.24 -12.00 13.08
CA ALA A 312 6.23 -13.37 12.55
C ALA A 312 5.89 -13.39 11.05
N GLY A 313 4.94 -12.56 10.62
CA GLY A 313 4.57 -12.45 9.21
C GLY A 313 5.71 -11.89 8.37
N ALA A 314 6.41 -10.86 8.84
CA ALA A 314 7.61 -10.36 8.16
C ALA A 314 8.69 -11.42 8.09
N LEU A 315 9.01 -12.08 9.21
CA LEU A 315 9.99 -13.18 9.26
C LEU A 315 9.68 -14.24 8.21
N MET A 316 8.43 -14.71 8.16
CA MET A 316 8.01 -15.72 7.19
C MET A 316 8.22 -15.25 5.74
N ILE A 317 7.79 -14.03 5.40
CA ILE A 317 7.94 -13.52 4.02
C ILE A 317 9.42 -13.36 3.65
N PHE A 318 10.25 -12.79 4.54
CA PHE A 318 11.68 -12.60 4.29
C PHE A 318 12.41 -13.95 4.16
N LEU A 319 12.07 -14.95 4.95
CA LEU A 319 12.62 -16.30 4.83
C LEU A 319 12.25 -16.96 3.50
N VAL A 320 11.00 -16.81 3.04
CA VAL A 320 10.58 -17.30 1.72
C VAL A 320 11.38 -16.62 0.60
N VAL A 321 11.55 -15.28 0.68
CA VAL A 321 12.34 -14.56 -0.33
C VAL A 321 13.80 -14.97 -0.30
N LEU A 322 14.38 -15.14 0.89
CA LEU A 322 15.75 -15.61 1.06
C LEU A 322 15.96 -17.03 0.48
N PHE A 323 15.02 -17.94 0.74
CA PHE A 323 15.03 -19.29 0.18
C PHE A 323 14.95 -19.29 -1.36
N LEU A 324 14.05 -18.45 -1.92
CA LEU A 324 13.94 -18.31 -3.38
C LEU A 324 15.20 -17.67 -4.00
N PHE A 325 15.85 -16.75 -3.29
CA PHE A 325 17.12 -16.17 -3.70
C PHE A 325 18.22 -17.26 -3.73
N TRP A 326 18.35 -18.03 -2.68
CA TRP A 326 19.30 -19.15 -2.57
C TRP A 326 19.11 -20.19 -3.68
N LEU A 327 17.87 -20.60 -3.94
CA LEU A 327 17.55 -21.53 -5.05
C LEU A 327 17.98 -21.00 -6.42
N ARG A 328 17.88 -19.67 -6.63
CA ARG A 328 18.32 -19.07 -7.90
C ARG A 328 19.84 -19.08 -8.05
N GLU A 329 20.56 -18.84 -6.98
CA GLU A 329 22.03 -18.87 -7.04
C GLU A 329 22.55 -20.32 -7.28
N LEU A 330 21.99 -21.32 -6.61
CA LEU A 330 22.31 -22.72 -6.86
C LEU A 330 22.09 -23.12 -8.34
N LYS A 331 20.98 -22.67 -8.95
CA LYS A 331 20.73 -22.94 -10.37
C LYS A 331 21.70 -22.25 -11.31
N ARG A 332 22.23 -21.09 -10.93
CA ARG A 332 23.26 -20.38 -11.71
C ARG A 332 24.58 -21.11 -11.66
N GLU A 333 25.00 -21.58 -10.49
CA GLU A 333 26.23 -22.34 -10.31
C GLU A 333 26.18 -23.70 -11.05
N SER A 334 25.05 -24.41 -10.96
CA SER A 334 24.89 -25.69 -11.68
C SER A 334 24.81 -25.54 -13.20
N GLY A 335 24.26 -24.40 -13.70
CA GLY A 335 24.23 -24.10 -15.15
C GLY A 335 25.55 -23.56 -15.71
N ALA A 336 26.46 -23.08 -14.86
CA ALA A 336 27.79 -22.64 -15.26
C ALA A 336 28.81 -23.80 -15.33
N ASN A 337 28.50 -24.97 -14.72
CA ASN A 337 29.36 -26.16 -14.70
C ASN A 337 29.00 -27.21 -15.79
N ASN A 338 27.96 -26.90 -16.58
CA ASN A 338 27.60 -27.69 -17.80
C ASN A 338 27.83 -26.83 -19.06
#